data_1da8864822c07da2833b54488d4d2a53
#
_entry.id   1da8864822c07da2833b54488d4d2a53
#
_cell.length_a   1.000
_cell.length_b   1.000
_cell.length_c   1.000
_cell.angle_alpha   90.00
_cell.angle_beta   90.00
_cell.angle_gamma   90.00
#
_symmetry.space_group_name_H-M   'P 1'
#
loop_
_entity.id
_entity.type
_entity.pdbx_description
1 polymer ?
#
loop_
_entity_poly.entity_id
_entity_poly.type
_entity_poly.pdbx_seq_one_letter_code
_entity_poly.pdbx_strand_id
1 'polypeptide(L)'
;MINALDPQNMNNFSEASVSVEIETEDMTLNIGPQHPSTHGVLRLVAKVDGEKVHDVKPVLGYMHRGYEKLAEVRTYPQITTLVNRIDWVAGFSNEIPFIAGAERLMEIEVPERAKHIRLILTEMARISSHFVFNGAYALEVGALTPIFYAMEDRERVLDLIESVTGGRFHPNFNRIGGVKPAAGAGPTSKKNIQDLPAGFYRDTKVAMEKVIEAADQFQNLIGGNEVFKKRTKNVGVLTACLLYTSPSPRDLST
;
A
#
# COMPACT_ATOMS: atom_id res chain seq x y z
N MET A 1 -43.43 -11.39 -58.48
CA MET A 1 -43.34 -9.94 -58.72
C MET A 1 -42.99 -9.27 -57.42
N ILE A 2 -41.78 -8.85 -57.31
CA ILE A 2 -41.27 -8.16 -56.13
C ILE A 2 -41.57 -6.68 -56.34
N ASN A 3 -42.51 -6.12 -55.58
CA ASN A 3 -42.83 -4.70 -55.68
C ASN A 3 -41.69 -3.93 -54.91
N ALA A 4 -41.16 -2.98 -55.65
CA ALA A 4 -40.12 -2.07 -55.16
C ALA A 4 -40.55 -1.34 -53.88
N LEU A 5 -39.66 -1.28 -52.94
CA LEU A 5 -39.79 -0.51 -51.72
C LEU A 5 -39.90 0.98 -52.07
N ASP A 6 -40.98 1.62 -51.64
CA ASP A 6 -41.22 3.04 -51.78
C ASP A 6 -40.26 3.82 -50.89
N PRO A 7 -39.43 4.72 -51.44
CA PRO A 7 -38.47 5.49 -50.65
C PRO A 7 -39.13 6.47 -49.66
N GLN A 8 -40.41 6.73 -49.75
CA GLN A 8 -41.13 7.63 -48.82
C GLN A 8 -41.56 6.97 -47.52
N ASN A 9 -41.42 5.64 -47.39
CA ASN A 9 -41.79 4.90 -46.18
C ASN A 9 -40.62 4.66 -45.23
N MET A 10 -39.43 5.18 -45.53
CA MET A 10 -38.23 5.05 -44.66
C MET A 10 -38.15 6.07 -43.54
N ASN A 11 -39.01 7.08 -43.50
CA ASN A 11 -38.96 8.15 -42.48
C ASN A 11 -39.87 7.91 -41.27
N ASN A 12 -40.53 6.79 -41.14
CA ASN A 12 -41.43 6.48 -40.04
C ASN A 12 -40.91 5.37 -39.10
N PHE A 13 -39.61 5.12 -39.07
CA PHE A 13 -39.02 4.48 -37.88
C PHE A 13 -38.86 5.56 -36.81
N SER A 14 -39.99 5.95 -36.21
CA SER A 14 -39.93 6.52 -34.86
C SER A 14 -39.19 5.49 -34.00
N GLU A 15 -38.18 5.94 -33.32
CA GLU A 15 -37.53 5.22 -32.22
C GLU A 15 -38.61 4.86 -31.18
N ALA A 16 -39.35 3.80 -31.45
CA ALA A 16 -39.99 3.08 -30.37
C ALA A 16 -38.87 2.41 -29.60
N SER A 17 -38.34 3.13 -28.61
CA SER A 17 -37.52 2.54 -27.57
C SER A 17 -38.41 1.48 -26.89
N VAL A 18 -38.34 0.26 -27.38
CA VAL A 18 -38.86 -0.88 -26.64
C VAL A 18 -37.92 -1.03 -25.45
N SER A 19 -38.27 -0.38 -24.34
CA SER A 19 -37.67 -0.67 -23.03
C SER A 19 -38.19 -2.07 -22.69
N VAL A 20 -37.42 -3.08 -23.07
CA VAL A 20 -37.60 -4.40 -22.52
C VAL A 20 -37.12 -4.27 -21.04
N GLU A 21 -38.04 -4.13 -20.09
CA GLU A 21 -37.75 -4.34 -18.69
C GLU A 21 -37.43 -5.82 -18.54
N ILE A 22 -36.15 -6.14 -18.54
CA ILE A 22 -35.66 -7.45 -18.17
C ILE A 22 -35.77 -7.48 -16.64
N GLU A 23 -36.68 -8.29 -16.10
CA GLU A 23 -36.66 -8.61 -14.67
C GLU A 23 -35.34 -9.32 -14.35
N THR A 24 -34.47 -8.64 -13.65
CA THR A 24 -33.20 -9.17 -13.22
C THR A 24 -33.29 -9.56 -11.74
N GLU A 25 -32.75 -10.72 -11.39
CA GLU A 25 -32.64 -11.14 -10.00
C GLU A 25 -31.29 -10.74 -9.44
N ASP A 26 -31.30 -10.23 -8.19
CA ASP A 26 -30.07 -9.93 -7.45
C ASP A 26 -29.23 -11.21 -7.26
N MET A 27 -28.04 -11.19 -7.78
CA MET A 27 -27.07 -12.26 -7.59
C MET A 27 -26.12 -11.90 -6.44
N THR A 28 -25.83 -12.88 -5.56
CA THR A 28 -24.81 -12.72 -4.53
C THR A 28 -23.47 -13.24 -5.04
N LEU A 29 -22.50 -12.34 -5.19
CA LEU A 29 -21.16 -12.64 -5.65
C LEU A 29 -20.16 -12.56 -4.48
N ASN A 30 -19.32 -13.60 -4.31
CA ASN A 30 -18.21 -13.58 -3.37
C ASN A 30 -16.92 -13.24 -4.12
N ILE A 31 -16.31 -12.11 -3.80
CA ILE A 31 -15.03 -11.64 -4.33
C ILE A 31 -13.98 -11.82 -3.25
N GLY A 32 -13.02 -12.71 -3.48
CA GLY A 32 -12.00 -13.06 -2.49
C GLY A 32 -12.44 -14.11 -1.45
N PRO A 33 -11.55 -14.46 -0.49
CA PRO A 33 -10.23 -13.87 -0.24
C PRO A 33 -9.17 -14.16 -1.32
N GLN A 34 -9.27 -15.25 -2.05
CA GLN A 34 -8.36 -15.56 -3.15
C GLN A 34 -8.91 -14.94 -4.46
N HIS A 35 -8.51 -13.70 -4.72
CA HIS A 35 -8.89 -12.94 -5.89
C HIS A 35 -7.82 -11.86 -6.16
N PRO A 36 -7.47 -11.55 -7.42
CA PRO A 36 -6.46 -10.54 -7.73
C PRO A 36 -6.72 -9.17 -7.09
N SER A 37 -7.96 -8.70 -7.08
CA SER A 37 -8.36 -7.39 -6.54
C SER A 37 -8.49 -7.34 -5.01
N THR A 38 -8.36 -8.45 -4.31
CA THR A 38 -8.47 -8.51 -2.84
C THR A 38 -7.15 -8.79 -2.16
N HIS A 39 -6.07 -8.90 -2.91
CA HIS A 39 -4.71 -9.17 -2.43
C HIS A 39 -4.60 -10.40 -1.51
N GLY A 40 -5.53 -11.38 -1.68
CA GLY A 40 -5.56 -12.63 -0.93
C GLY A 40 -6.13 -12.56 0.48
N VAL A 41 -6.52 -11.38 0.98
CA VAL A 41 -6.84 -11.16 2.41
C VAL A 41 -8.16 -10.45 2.67
N LEU A 42 -8.85 -9.99 1.66
CA LEU A 42 -10.17 -9.36 1.76
C LEU A 42 -11.22 -10.22 1.07
N ARG A 43 -12.37 -10.39 1.71
CA ARG A 43 -13.56 -10.96 1.09
C ARG A 43 -14.65 -9.91 1.03
N LEU A 44 -15.21 -9.72 -0.14
CA LEU A 44 -16.37 -8.88 -0.36
C LEU A 44 -17.55 -9.77 -0.76
N VAL A 45 -18.66 -9.63 -0.05
CA VAL A 45 -19.93 -10.25 -0.42
C VAL A 45 -20.76 -9.14 -1.08
N ALA A 46 -20.84 -9.18 -2.40
CA ALA A 46 -21.54 -8.17 -3.19
C ALA A 46 -22.89 -8.70 -3.65
N LYS A 47 -23.91 -7.85 -3.60
CA LYS A 47 -25.18 -8.05 -4.29
C LYS A 47 -25.13 -7.25 -5.58
N VAL A 48 -25.28 -7.93 -6.69
CA VAL A 48 -25.15 -7.35 -8.02
C VAL A 48 -26.35 -7.68 -8.88
N ASP A 49 -26.75 -6.72 -9.71
CA ASP A 49 -27.68 -6.88 -10.81
C ASP A 49 -26.93 -6.61 -12.11
N GLY A 50 -26.55 -7.66 -12.79
CA GLY A 50 -25.61 -7.59 -13.89
C GLY A 50 -24.28 -6.96 -13.45
N GLU A 51 -23.94 -5.78 -13.97
CA GLU A 51 -22.73 -5.03 -13.60
C GLU A 51 -22.97 -3.97 -12.52
N LYS A 52 -24.21 -3.77 -12.07
CA LYS A 52 -24.53 -2.83 -11.00
C LYS A 52 -24.35 -3.47 -9.64
N VAL A 53 -23.61 -2.81 -8.78
CA VAL A 53 -23.43 -3.21 -7.38
C VAL A 53 -24.49 -2.50 -6.54
N HIS A 54 -25.37 -3.27 -5.88
CA HIS A 54 -26.42 -2.74 -5.02
C HIS A 54 -25.97 -2.65 -3.56
N ASP A 55 -25.22 -3.65 -3.09
CA ASP A 55 -24.73 -3.71 -1.71
C ASP A 55 -23.39 -4.46 -1.66
N VAL A 56 -22.52 -4.06 -0.72
CA VAL A 56 -21.23 -4.72 -0.50
C VAL A 56 -20.99 -4.87 1.00
N LYS A 57 -20.86 -6.12 1.43
CA LYS A 57 -20.48 -6.45 2.80
C LYS A 57 -19.03 -6.90 2.85
N PRO A 58 -18.10 -6.11 3.41
CA PRO A 58 -16.73 -6.55 3.64
C PRO A 58 -16.68 -7.58 4.77
N VAL A 59 -15.91 -8.65 4.56
CA VAL A 59 -15.63 -9.67 5.58
C VAL A 59 -14.14 -9.61 5.88
N LEU A 60 -13.81 -9.11 7.05
CA LEU A 60 -12.45 -8.87 7.52
C LEU A 60 -11.96 -10.00 8.41
N GLY A 61 -10.66 -9.99 8.72
CA GLY A 61 -10.08 -10.91 9.71
C GLY A 61 -9.14 -11.98 9.13
N TYR A 62 -9.00 -12.10 7.82
CA TYR A 62 -8.12 -13.12 7.20
C TYR A 62 -6.63 -12.92 7.52
N MET A 63 -6.22 -11.71 7.91
CA MET A 63 -4.86 -11.41 8.41
C MET A 63 -4.82 -11.13 9.91
N HIS A 64 -5.88 -11.38 10.64
CA HIS A 64 -5.89 -11.14 12.08
C HIS A 64 -4.98 -12.15 12.79
N ARG A 65 -3.92 -11.65 13.44
CA ARG A 65 -2.91 -12.46 14.13
C ARG A 65 -2.91 -12.24 15.64
N GLY A 66 -3.85 -11.48 16.19
CA GLY A 66 -3.94 -11.16 17.61
C GLY A 66 -2.74 -10.35 18.11
N TYR A 67 -2.29 -9.33 17.36
CA TYR A 67 -1.09 -8.54 17.68
C TYR A 67 -1.12 -7.96 19.09
N GLU A 68 -2.24 -7.41 19.51
CA GLU A 68 -2.42 -6.79 20.82
C GLU A 68 -2.23 -7.83 21.93
N LYS A 69 -2.87 -8.97 21.79
CA LYS A 69 -2.75 -10.07 22.77
C LYS A 69 -1.35 -10.68 22.79
N LEU A 70 -0.71 -10.80 21.64
CA LEU A 70 0.67 -11.26 21.57
C LEU A 70 1.63 -10.25 22.20
N ALA A 71 1.35 -8.95 22.07
CA ALA A 71 2.17 -7.90 22.68
C ALA A 71 2.13 -7.94 24.21
N GLU A 72 1.03 -8.35 24.83
CA GLU A 72 0.92 -8.50 26.28
C GLU A 72 1.85 -9.59 26.87
N VAL A 73 2.16 -10.62 26.09
CA VAL A 73 2.90 -11.80 26.56
C VAL A 73 4.32 -11.89 26.01
N ARG A 74 4.72 -10.96 25.14
CA ARG A 74 6.03 -10.95 24.52
C ARG A 74 6.95 -9.88 25.10
N THR A 75 8.26 -10.10 24.99
CA THR A 75 9.26 -9.08 25.34
C THR A 75 9.32 -7.99 24.27
N TYR A 76 9.73 -6.78 24.61
CA TYR A 76 9.84 -5.66 23.68
C TYR A 76 10.63 -5.98 22.38
N PRO A 77 11.80 -6.65 22.44
CA PRO A 77 12.48 -7.07 21.21
C PRO A 77 11.66 -8.03 20.32
N GLN A 78 10.85 -8.91 20.93
CA GLN A 78 9.97 -9.80 20.19
C GLN A 78 8.79 -9.06 19.57
N ILE A 79 8.27 -8.04 20.25
CA ILE A 79 7.21 -7.19 19.73
C ILE A 79 7.68 -6.39 18.51
N THR A 80 8.94 -5.93 18.50
CA THR A 80 9.51 -5.25 17.32
C THR A 80 9.37 -6.09 16.05
N THR A 81 9.64 -7.40 16.14
CA THR A 81 9.44 -8.33 15.02
C THR A 81 7.97 -8.49 14.64
N LEU A 82 7.08 -8.41 15.61
CA LEU A 82 5.64 -8.53 15.39
C LEU A 82 5.08 -7.29 14.67
N VAL A 83 5.43 -6.10 15.15
CA VAL A 83 4.94 -4.83 14.58
C VAL A 83 5.48 -4.55 13.18
N ASN A 84 6.70 -4.99 12.88
CA ASN A 84 7.30 -4.88 11.54
C ASN A 84 6.39 -5.44 10.43
N ARG A 85 5.49 -6.37 10.76
CA ARG A 85 4.63 -7.09 9.83
C ARG A 85 3.18 -6.62 9.80
N ILE A 86 2.85 -5.52 10.47
CA ILE A 86 1.50 -4.95 10.46
C ILE A 86 1.19 -4.40 9.07
N ASP A 87 2.09 -3.57 8.56
CA ASP A 87 2.10 -3.14 7.15
C ASP A 87 3.36 -3.71 6.48
N TRP A 88 3.15 -4.71 5.65
CA TRP A 88 4.23 -5.48 5.02
C TRP A 88 5.08 -4.68 4.03
N VAL A 89 4.60 -3.55 3.50
CA VAL A 89 5.36 -2.67 2.59
C VAL A 89 6.07 -1.53 3.32
N ALA A 90 5.77 -1.28 4.60
CA ALA A 90 6.29 -0.16 5.38
C ALA A 90 6.87 -0.60 6.74
N GLY A 91 7.60 -1.71 6.78
CA GLY A 91 8.12 -2.32 8.00
C GLY A 91 8.87 -1.35 8.93
N PHE A 92 9.71 -0.46 8.39
CA PHE A 92 10.40 0.56 9.19
C PHE A 92 9.44 1.54 9.85
N SER A 93 8.40 1.98 9.12
CA SER A 93 7.39 2.90 9.64
C SER A 93 6.59 2.29 10.77
N ASN A 94 6.43 0.98 10.80
CA ASN A 94 5.78 0.26 11.90
C ASN A 94 6.70 0.10 13.12
N GLU A 95 8.01 -0.15 12.90
CA GLU A 95 8.96 -0.33 13.99
C GLU A 95 9.20 0.95 14.80
N ILE A 96 9.36 2.09 14.11
CA ILE A 96 9.79 3.36 14.70
C ILE A 96 8.86 3.84 15.83
N PRO A 97 7.52 3.92 15.67
CA PRO A 97 6.64 4.39 16.73
C PRO A 97 6.72 3.53 18.00
N PHE A 98 6.79 2.21 17.82
CA PHE A 98 6.90 1.28 18.94
C PHE A 98 8.22 1.45 19.67
N ILE A 99 9.33 1.48 18.94
CA ILE A 99 10.67 1.61 19.52
C ILE A 99 10.86 2.97 20.18
N ALA A 100 10.46 4.05 19.51
CA ALA A 100 10.54 5.40 20.07
C ALA A 100 9.67 5.56 21.33
N GLY A 101 8.50 4.91 21.37
CA GLY A 101 7.66 4.85 22.57
C GLY A 101 8.36 4.15 23.72
N ALA A 102 8.99 3.01 23.48
CA ALA A 102 9.75 2.27 24.49
C ALA A 102 10.98 3.05 24.98
N GLU A 103 11.74 3.67 24.07
CA GLU A 103 12.90 4.51 24.40
C GLU A 103 12.50 5.70 25.26
N ARG A 104 11.38 6.34 24.94
CA ARG A 104 10.85 7.47 25.72
C ARG A 104 10.42 7.05 27.13
N LEU A 105 9.76 5.91 27.27
CA LEU A 105 9.36 5.37 28.57
C LEU A 105 10.55 4.97 29.44
N MET A 106 11.62 4.51 28.83
CA MET A 106 12.85 4.06 29.50
C MET A 106 13.90 5.16 29.63
N GLU A 107 13.63 6.36 29.14
CA GLU A 107 14.56 7.50 29.10
C GLU A 107 15.92 7.16 28.45
N ILE A 108 15.88 6.33 27.39
CA ILE A 108 17.08 5.90 26.67
C ILE A 108 17.45 6.95 25.62
N GLU A 109 18.66 7.47 25.70
CA GLU A 109 19.25 8.30 24.66
C GLU A 109 19.76 7.47 23.49
N VAL A 110 19.27 7.79 22.29
CA VAL A 110 19.67 7.14 21.03
C VAL A 110 20.81 7.94 20.42
N PRO A 111 21.92 7.29 20.00
CA PRO A 111 23.01 7.96 19.31
C PRO A 111 22.54 8.69 18.06
N GLU A 112 23.02 9.91 17.81
CA GLU A 112 22.60 10.74 16.65
C GLU A 112 22.81 10.01 15.33
N ARG A 113 23.90 9.28 15.17
CA ARG A 113 24.16 8.49 13.97
C ARG A 113 23.06 7.46 13.72
N ALA A 114 22.57 6.79 14.75
CA ALA A 114 21.49 5.81 14.65
C ALA A 114 20.15 6.48 14.26
N LYS A 115 19.88 7.68 14.81
CA LYS A 115 18.68 8.44 14.44
C LYS A 115 18.67 8.78 12.95
N HIS A 116 19.80 9.23 12.41
CA HIS A 116 19.91 9.55 10.98
C HIS A 116 19.79 8.31 10.08
N ILE A 117 20.40 7.18 10.48
CA ILE A 117 20.26 5.92 9.73
C ILE A 117 18.80 5.46 9.72
N ARG A 118 18.12 5.50 10.88
CA ARG A 118 16.68 5.18 10.96
C ARG A 118 15.86 6.06 10.04
N LEU A 119 16.11 7.37 10.03
CA LEU A 119 15.38 8.31 9.18
C LEU A 119 15.56 7.99 7.70
N ILE A 120 16.80 7.81 7.25
CA ILE A 120 17.12 7.49 5.84
C ILE A 120 16.40 6.22 5.42
N LEU A 121 16.51 5.14 6.18
CA LEU A 121 15.90 3.85 5.83
C LEU A 121 14.37 3.89 5.89
N THR A 122 13.80 4.68 6.80
CA THR A 122 12.35 4.86 6.89
C THR A 122 11.81 5.60 5.67
N GLU A 123 12.49 6.66 5.21
CA GLU A 123 12.07 7.38 4.01
C GLU A 123 12.27 6.53 2.74
N MET A 124 13.33 5.75 2.65
CA MET A 124 13.49 4.77 1.56
C MET A 124 12.38 3.73 1.55
N ALA A 125 12.01 3.19 2.71
CA ALA A 125 10.89 2.26 2.83
C ALA A 125 9.56 2.93 2.45
N ARG A 126 9.37 4.20 2.79
CA ARG A 126 8.20 4.98 2.37
C ARG A 126 8.13 5.12 0.84
N ILE A 127 9.23 5.46 0.20
CA ILE A 127 9.32 5.53 -1.27
C ILE A 127 8.97 4.17 -1.88
N SER A 128 9.57 3.10 -1.36
CA SER A 128 9.27 1.72 -1.79
C SER A 128 7.79 1.36 -1.64
N SER A 129 7.16 1.77 -0.54
CA SER A 129 5.72 1.59 -0.30
C SER A 129 4.86 2.37 -1.30
N HIS A 130 5.25 3.61 -1.63
CA HIS A 130 4.55 4.42 -2.62
C HIS A 130 4.61 3.81 -4.02
N PHE A 131 5.69 3.17 -4.42
CA PHE A 131 5.75 2.43 -5.68
C PHE A 131 4.76 1.28 -5.72
N VAL A 132 4.65 0.51 -4.64
CA VAL A 132 3.66 -0.59 -4.54
C VAL A 132 2.24 -0.02 -4.63
N PHE A 133 1.96 1.05 -3.88
CA PHE A 133 0.65 1.69 -3.90
C PHE A 133 0.28 2.17 -5.31
N ASN A 134 1.15 2.97 -5.93
CA ASN A 134 0.88 3.53 -7.25
C ASN A 134 0.67 2.44 -8.31
N GLY A 135 1.53 1.41 -8.32
CA GLY A 135 1.42 0.30 -9.24
C GLY A 135 0.15 -0.51 -9.04
N ALA A 136 -0.16 -0.89 -7.81
CA ALA A 136 -1.34 -1.66 -7.47
C ALA A 136 -2.64 -0.86 -7.71
N TYR A 137 -2.68 0.41 -7.34
CA TYR A 137 -3.84 1.26 -7.57
C TYR A 137 -4.14 1.44 -9.07
N ALA A 138 -3.10 1.65 -9.88
CA ALA A 138 -3.25 1.72 -11.33
C ALA A 138 -3.82 0.41 -11.89
N LEU A 139 -3.33 -0.75 -11.41
CA LEU A 139 -3.82 -2.07 -11.78
C LEU A 139 -5.31 -2.25 -11.43
N GLU A 140 -5.71 -1.89 -10.21
CA GLU A 140 -7.10 -2.02 -9.74
C GLU A 140 -8.09 -1.17 -10.57
N VAL A 141 -7.67 -0.03 -11.08
CA VAL A 141 -8.49 0.78 -11.99
C VAL A 141 -8.34 0.41 -13.45
N GLY A 142 -7.65 -0.70 -13.77
CA GLY A 142 -7.58 -1.31 -15.10
C GLY A 142 -6.37 -0.91 -15.94
N ALA A 143 -5.31 -0.34 -15.34
CA ALA A 143 -4.06 -0.03 -16.02
C ALA A 143 -2.95 -1.01 -15.56
N LEU A 144 -2.78 -2.12 -16.30
CA LEU A 144 -1.85 -3.19 -15.93
C LEU A 144 -0.37 -2.79 -16.03
N THR A 145 0.03 -2.08 -17.07
CA THR A 145 1.45 -1.81 -17.37
C THR A 145 2.20 -1.05 -16.27
N PRO A 146 1.62 -0.03 -15.59
CA PRO A 146 2.33 0.77 -14.60
C PRO A 146 2.92 -0.01 -13.43
N ILE A 147 2.32 -1.16 -13.06
CA ILE A 147 2.84 -1.96 -11.93
C ILE A 147 4.22 -2.53 -12.23
N PHE A 148 4.51 -2.89 -13.48
CA PHE A 148 5.82 -3.44 -13.86
C PHE A 148 6.93 -2.40 -13.72
N TYR A 149 6.68 -1.16 -14.15
CA TYR A 149 7.64 -0.05 -13.98
C TYR A 149 7.81 0.28 -12.48
N ALA A 150 6.72 0.37 -11.75
CA ALA A 150 6.77 0.63 -10.31
C ALA A 150 7.60 -0.42 -9.56
N MET A 151 7.48 -1.70 -9.91
CA MET A 151 8.25 -2.76 -9.28
C MET A 151 9.72 -2.74 -9.68
N GLU A 152 10.06 -2.40 -10.93
CA GLU A 152 11.45 -2.24 -11.37
C GLU A 152 12.17 -1.13 -10.59
N ASP A 153 11.54 0.03 -10.47
CA ASP A 153 12.15 1.17 -9.75
C ASP A 153 12.20 0.93 -8.23
N ARG A 154 11.21 0.20 -7.71
CA ARG A 154 11.22 -0.25 -6.31
C ARG A 154 12.44 -1.11 -6.00
N GLU A 155 12.85 -1.99 -6.90
CA GLU A 155 14.03 -2.87 -6.68
C GLU A 155 15.30 -2.06 -6.39
N ARG A 156 15.50 -0.93 -7.05
CA ARG A 156 16.66 -0.04 -6.82
C ARG A 156 16.70 0.46 -5.37
N VAL A 157 15.55 0.78 -4.81
CA VAL A 157 15.42 1.21 -3.40
C VAL A 157 15.65 0.04 -2.44
N LEU A 158 15.12 -1.14 -2.78
CA LEU A 158 15.30 -2.35 -1.98
C LEU A 158 16.75 -2.81 -1.92
N ASP A 159 17.51 -2.68 -3.01
CA ASP A 159 18.94 -3.00 -3.04
C ASP A 159 19.73 -2.13 -2.05
N LEU A 160 19.38 -0.85 -1.93
CA LEU A 160 19.98 0.04 -0.94
C LEU A 160 19.61 -0.36 0.49
N ILE A 161 18.34 -0.67 0.76
CA ILE A 161 17.87 -1.14 2.06
C ILE A 161 18.59 -2.44 2.43
N GLU A 162 18.68 -3.39 1.50
CA GLU A 162 19.35 -4.67 1.70
C GLU A 162 20.84 -4.50 2.01
N SER A 163 21.52 -3.59 1.31
CA SER A 163 22.94 -3.32 1.54
C SER A 163 23.28 -2.90 2.98
N VAL A 164 22.33 -2.27 3.66
CA VAL A 164 22.47 -1.82 5.05
C VAL A 164 21.96 -2.86 6.04
N THR A 165 20.82 -3.46 5.76
CA THR A 165 20.06 -4.24 6.74
C THR A 165 20.23 -5.75 6.58
N GLY A 166 20.63 -6.19 5.39
CA GLY A 166 20.65 -7.59 4.99
C GLY A 166 19.28 -8.18 4.67
N GLY A 167 18.24 -7.34 4.62
CA GLY A 167 16.87 -7.77 4.32
C GLY A 167 16.17 -6.81 3.37
N ARG A 168 15.41 -7.37 2.42
CA ARG A 168 14.69 -6.60 1.40
C ARG A 168 13.28 -6.22 1.85
N PHE A 169 12.63 -7.06 2.63
CA PHE A 169 11.19 -7.01 2.86
C PHE A 169 10.83 -6.75 4.34
N HIS A 170 11.37 -7.53 5.25
CA HIS A 170 11.18 -7.40 6.70
C HIS A 170 12.52 -7.30 7.40
N PRO A 171 13.20 -6.15 7.31
CA PRO A 171 14.58 -6.04 7.75
C PRO A 171 14.76 -6.20 9.26
N ASN A 172 13.72 -5.88 10.06
CA ASN A 172 13.79 -5.93 11.51
C ASN A 172 15.09 -5.33 12.02
N PHE A 173 15.36 -4.09 11.61
CA PHE A 173 16.66 -3.44 11.74
C PHE A 173 16.74 -2.51 12.93
N ASN A 174 15.66 -1.80 13.23
CA ASN A 174 15.60 -0.89 14.36
C ASN A 174 15.58 -1.68 15.68
N ARG A 175 16.28 -1.15 16.69
CA ARG A 175 16.38 -1.73 18.04
C ARG A 175 16.21 -0.63 19.07
N ILE A 176 15.66 -0.95 20.22
CA ILE A 176 15.62 -0.03 21.36
C ILE A 176 17.05 0.38 21.71
N GLY A 177 17.30 1.69 21.72
CA GLY A 177 18.62 2.27 21.92
C GLY A 177 19.45 2.46 20.64
N GLY A 178 18.92 2.12 19.45
CA GLY A 178 19.64 2.33 18.20
C GLY A 178 19.17 1.48 17.02
N VAL A 179 20.10 0.88 16.34
CA VAL A 179 19.87 -0.01 15.18
C VAL A 179 20.55 -1.36 15.42
N LYS A 180 20.27 -2.33 14.55
CA LYS A 180 20.89 -3.67 14.62
C LYS A 180 22.42 -3.53 14.79
N PRO A 181 23.04 -4.29 15.70
CA PRO A 181 24.49 -4.26 15.87
C PRO A 181 25.19 -4.84 14.64
N ALA A 182 26.40 -4.37 14.37
CA ALA A 182 27.23 -4.92 13.31
C ALA A 182 27.51 -6.40 13.55
N ALA A 183 27.66 -7.17 12.47
CA ALA A 183 27.97 -8.59 12.57
C ALA A 183 29.25 -8.82 13.39
N GLY A 184 29.17 -9.71 14.38
CA GLY A 184 30.31 -10.03 15.27
C GLY A 184 30.53 -9.07 16.43
N ALA A 185 29.72 -8.01 16.56
CA ALA A 185 29.80 -7.10 17.69
C ALA A 185 29.08 -7.70 18.91
N GLY A 186 29.75 -7.77 20.04
CA GLY A 186 29.16 -8.23 21.31
C GLY A 186 28.18 -7.20 21.91
N PRO A 187 27.28 -7.60 22.82
CA PRO A 187 26.20 -6.76 23.33
C PRO A 187 26.67 -5.51 24.12
N THR A 188 27.94 -5.43 24.48
CA THR A 188 28.50 -4.34 25.30
C THR A 188 29.43 -3.39 24.55
N SER A 189 29.62 -3.59 23.23
CA SER A 189 30.57 -2.76 22.47
C SER A 189 29.95 -1.42 22.07
N LYS A 190 30.58 -0.32 22.43
CA LYS A 190 30.19 1.04 22.00
C LYS A 190 30.33 1.28 20.48
N LYS A 191 30.89 0.33 19.72
CA LYS A 191 31.01 0.35 18.24
C LYS A 191 29.93 -0.48 17.55
N ASN A 192 28.83 -0.78 18.22
CA ASN A 192 27.85 -1.79 17.83
C ASN A 192 26.73 -1.30 16.91
N ILE A 193 26.92 -0.23 16.19
CA ILE A 193 25.93 0.22 15.21
C ILE A 193 26.33 -0.35 13.85
N GLN A 194 25.42 -1.04 13.19
CA GLN A 194 25.54 -1.31 11.77
C GLN A 194 25.49 0.02 11.04
N ASP A 195 26.63 0.47 10.56
CA ASP A 195 26.74 1.73 9.82
C ASP A 195 26.46 1.52 8.34
N LEU A 196 26.29 2.62 7.62
CA LEU A 196 26.09 2.61 6.18
C LEU A 196 27.35 2.10 5.47
N PRO A 197 27.21 1.23 4.45
CA PRO A 197 28.34 0.70 3.72
C PRO A 197 29.11 1.80 2.97
N ALA A 198 30.36 1.54 2.66
CA ALA A 198 31.17 2.44 1.85
C ALA A 198 30.50 2.68 0.48
N GLY A 199 30.41 3.94 0.06
CA GLY A 199 29.76 4.30 -1.21
C GLY A 199 28.24 4.48 -1.14
N PHE A 200 27.59 4.13 -0.04
CA PHE A 200 26.13 4.23 0.11
C PHE A 200 25.55 5.59 -0.30
N TYR A 201 26.21 6.68 0.07
CA TYR A 201 25.74 8.03 -0.31
C TYR A 201 25.73 8.23 -1.84
N ARG A 202 26.79 7.79 -2.53
CA ARG A 202 26.87 7.89 -4.00
C ARG A 202 25.76 7.04 -4.65
N ASP A 203 25.60 5.80 -4.18
CA ASP A 203 24.66 4.85 -4.75
C ASP A 203 23.22 5.30 -4.48
N THR A 204 22.95 5.86 -3.30
CA THR A 204 21.68 6.50 -2.97
C THR A 204 21.37 7.67 -3.90
N LYS A 205 22.35 8.56 -4.16
CA LYS A 205 22.14 9.70 -5.05
C LYS A 205 21.72 9.24 -6.45
N VAL A 206 22.44 8.28 -7.01
CA VAL A 206 22.11 7.70 -8.33
C VAL A 206 20.73 7.06 -8.33
N ALA A 207 20.39 6.29 -7.31
CA ALA A 207 19.08 5.67 -7.20
C ALA A 207 17.96 6.70 -7.07
N MET A 208 18.14 7.77 -6.28
CA MET A 208 17.12 8.81 -6.12
C MET A 208 16.91 9.63 -7.39
N GLU A 209 17.94 9.86 -8.19
CA GLU A 209 17.77 10.47 -9.52
C GLU A 209 16.85 9.62 -10.41
N LYS A 210 17.01 8.29 -10.38
CA LYS A 210 16.13 7.36 -11.09
C LYS A 210 14.71 7.32 -10.51
N VAL A 211 14.57 7.39 -9.20
CA VAL A 211 13.26 7.47 -8.52
C VAL A 211 12.48 8.72 -8.95
N ILE A 212 13.17 9.87 -9.12
CA ILE A 212 12.54 11.10 -9.60
C ILE A 212 12.08 10.94 -11.06
N GLU A 213 12.94 10.40 -11.92
CA GLU A 213 12.58 10.09 -13.32
C GLU A 213 11.36 9.15 -13.39
N ALA A 214 11.31 8.12 -12.56
CA ALA A 214 10.20 7.20 -12.47
C ALA A 214 8.90 7.87 -12.01
N ALA A 215 8.97 8.77 -11.03
CA ALA A 215 7.82 9.52 -10.56
C ALA A 215 7.22 10.41 -11.68
N ASP A 216 8.06 11.07 -12.46
CA ASP A 216 7.66 11.87 -13.62
C ASP A 216 7.03 11.00 -14.71
N GLN A 217 7.62 9.84 -15.01
CA GLN A 217 7.04 8.88 -15.95
C GLN A 217 5.67 8.38 -15.48
N PHE A 218 5.53 8.08 -14.21
CA PHE A 218 4.26 7.64 -13.62
C PHE A 218 3.19 8.74 -13.72
N GLN A 219 3.55 9.98 -13.42
CA GLN A 219 2.65 11.13 -13.54
C GLN A 219 2.17 11.29 -15.00
N ASN A 220 3.05 11.13 -15.97
CA ASN A 220 2.69 11.24 -17.38
C ASN A 220 1.84 10.07 -17.85
N LEU A 221 2.15 8.84 -17.42
CA LEU A 221 1.48 7.63 -17.85
C LEU A 221 0.07 7.50 -17.26
N ILE A 222 -0.10 7.81 -15.99
CA ILE A 222 -1.35 7.63 -15.24
C ILE A 222 -2.08 8.95 -15.05
N GLY A 223 -1.42 9.97 -14.52
CA GLY A 223 -2.03 11.27 -14.23
C GLY A 223 -2.56 11.98 -15.48
N GLY A 224 -1.95 11.75 -16.63
CA GLY A 224 -2.40 12.24 -17.93
C GLY A 224 -3.54 11.42 -18.55
N ASN A 225 -3.81 10.21 -18.10
CA ASN A 225 -4.72 9.27 -18.75
C ASN A 225 -6.20 9.63 -18.48
N GLU A 226 -6.97 9.88 -19.55
CA GLU A 226 -8.38 10.26 -19.44
C GLU A 226 -9.28 9.14 -18.89
N VAL A 227 -8.97 7.89 -19.17
CA VAL A 227 -9.73 6.73 -18.64
C VAL A 227 -9.52 6.63 -17.14
N PHE A 228 -8.26 6.77 -16.69
CA PHE A 228 -7.93 6.80 -15.27
C PHE A 228 -8.66 7.93 -14.54
N LYS A 229 -8.61 9.15 -15.10
CA LYS A 229 -9.31 10.32 -14.52
C LYS A 229 -10.81 10.09 -14.42
N LYS A 230 -11.46 9.53 -15.47
CA LYS A 230 -12.89 9.25 -15.46
C LYS A 230 -13.28 8.20 -14.42
N ARG A 231 -12.42 7.21 -14.16
CA ARG A 231 -12.67 6.15 -13.18
C ARG A 231 -12.42 6.56 -11.75
N THR A 232 -11.62 7.61 -11.52
CA THR A 232 -11.20 8.03 -10.16
C THR A 232 -11.83 9.34 -9.72
N LYS A 233 -12.14 10.26 -10.64
CA LYS A 233 -12.69 11.58 -10.30
C LYS A 233 -14.04 11.44 -9.60
N ASN A 234 -14.14 12.03 -8.40
CA ASN A 234 -15.34 12.00 -7.56
C ASN A 234 -15.77 10.60 -7.07
N VAL A 235 -14.87 9.61 -7.13
CA VAL A 235 -15.11 8.26 -6.61
C VAL A 235 -14.37 8.12 -5.27
N GLY A 236 -15.06 7.64 -4.24
CA GLY A 236 -14.46 7.43 -2.91
C GLY A 236 -13.94 8.71 -2.24
N VAL A 237 -14.62 9.83 -2.42
CA VAL A 237 -14.18 11.14 -1.90
C VAL A 237 -14.25 11.14 -0.39
N LEU A 238 -13.10 11.30 0.26
CA LEU A 238 -13.00 11.57 1.69
C LEU A 238 -13.04 13.09 1.91
N THR A 239 -14.14 13.58 2.46
CA THR A 239 -14.25 15.01 2.81
C THR A 239 -13.41 15.32 4.06
N ALA A 240 -12.98 16.57 4.19
CA ALA A 240 -12.27 17.03 5.40
C ALA A 240 -13.09 16.78 6.68
N CYS A 241 -14.41 16.91 6.59
CA CYS A 241 -15.32 16.63 7.69
C CYS A 241 -15.27 15.15 8.12
N LEU A 242 -15.31 14.23 7.16
CA LEU A 242 -15.20 12.79 7.44
C LEU A 242 -13.85 12.42 8.08
N LEU A 243 -12.75 13.01 7.61
CA LEU A 243 -11.44 12.80 8.19
C LEU A 243 -11.33 13.36 9.61
N TYR A 244 -11.93 14.51 9.87
CA TYR A 244 -11.89 15.17 11.17
C TYR A 244 -12.79 14.47 12.22
N THR A 245 -13.93 13.94 11.79
CA THR A 245 -14.89 13.26 12.66
C THR A 245 -14.71 11.75 12.73
N SER A 246 -13.77 11.20 11.97
CA SER A 246 -13.45 9.77 12.06
C SER A 246 -12.92 9.46 13.47
N PRO A 247 -13.59 8.59 14.24
CA PRO A 247 -13.16 8.28 15.60
C PRO A 247 -11.77 7.67 15.57
N SER A 248 -10.85 8.30 16.29
CA SER A 248 -9.55 7.70 16.57
C SER A 248 -9.75 6.48 17.47
N PRO A 249 -8.90 5.43 17.41
CA PRO A 249 -8.94 4.34 18.38
C PRO A 249 -8.90 4.80 19.84
N ARG A 250 -8.37 6.00 20.11
CA ARG A 250 -8.37 6.61 21.45
C ARG A 250 -9.75 7.08 21.88
N ASP A 251 -10.60 7.49 20.94
CA ASP A 251 -11.95 7.99 21.23
C ASP A 251 -12.93 6.85 21.53
N LEU A 252 -12.57 5.62 21.20
CA LEU A 252 -13.35 4.41 21.46
C LEU A 252 -13.02 3.74 22.80
N SER A 253 -12.04 4.27 23.54
CA SER A 253 -11.54 3.70 24.81
C SER A 253 -12.09 4.39 26.06
N THR A 254 -13.12 5.21 25.94
CA THR A 254 -13.84 5.83 27.08
C THR A 254 -15.13 5.10 27.42
#